data_3c3291dced2928b0adef8473d0fa964c
#
_entry.id   3c3291dced2928b0adef8473d0fa964c
#
_cell.length_a   1.000
_cell.length_b   1.000
_cell.length_c   1.000
_cell.angle_alpha   90.00
_cell.angle_beta   90.00
_cell.angle_gamma   90.00
#
_symmetry.space_group_name_H-M   'P 1'
#
loop_
_entity.id
_entity.type
_entity.pdbx_description
1 polymer ?
#
loop_
_entity_poly.entity_id
_entity_poly.type
_entity_poly.pdbx_seq_one_letter_code
_entity_poly.pdbx_strand_id
1 'polypeptide(L)'
;LYILSIVGLLLVIVVQIGGMMYAYDNTKKEAERALNECFRLAFIETVDNEINNLPFPDMTIPFYSYLSKDSIRSFEDEMFLNYQQAASFLEDVYHVAIPLDVMARLVEKKLKWKNIDRTVNIRPATDRSKRSVYVRFKSVLSEKAWLNEKKGEAIEAVMFSPFIPLVKDIVFLFLPTLLLVVFLVYSWARQMDSILKQGNDIEKQRSAFYVLAEKMRLPIGEVRSQISESRWADIEASGQHLLDMTEHTLTGAKQSERQR
;
A
#
# COMPACT_ATOMS: atom_id res chain seq x y z
N LEU A 1 -16.19 -22.19 -8.17
CA LEU A 1 -16.54 -21.16 -7.18
C LEU A 1 -15.31 -20.75 -6.34
N TYR A 2 -14.53 -21.69 -5.79
CA TYR A 2 -13.36 -21.44 -4.93
C TYR A 2 -12.26 -20.60 -5.61
N ILE A 3 -11.91 -20.94 -6.84
CA ILE A 3 -10.88 -20.22 -7.60
C ILE A 3 -11.30 -18.77 -7.79
N LEU A 4 -12.57 -18.52 -8.07
CA LEU A 4 -13.10 -17.15 -8.26
C LEU A 4 -13.01 -16.32 -6.96
N SER A 5 -13.30 -16.93 -5.81
CA SER A 5 -13.19 -16.28 -4.49
C SER A 5 -11.74 -15.94 -4.12
N ILE A 6 -10.80 -16.86 -4.41
CA ILE A 6 -9.36 -16.60 -4.17
C ILE A 6 -8.86 -15.49 -5.08
N VAL A 7 -9.22 -15.52 -6.37
CA VAL A 7 -8.85 -14.47 -7.33
C VAL A 7 -9.42 -13.12 -6.91
N GLY A 8 -10.69 -13.09 -6.50
CA GLY A 8 -11.33 -11.88 -5.99
C GLY A 8 -10.61 -11.31 -4.76
N LEU A 9 -10.24 -12.16 -3.79
CA LEU A 9 -9.51 -11.76 -2.60
C LEU A 9 -8.11 -11.20 -2.94
N LEU A 10 -7.38 -11.88 -3.82
CA LEU A 10 -6.06 -11.41 -4.27
C LEU A 10 -6.17 -10.06 -4.97
N LEU A 11 -7.20 -9.87 -5.80
CA LEU A 11 -7.43 -8.61 -6.50
C LEU A 11 -7.69 -7.46 -5.51
N VAL A 12 -8.49 -7.69 -4.47
CA VAL A 12 -8.73 -6.69 -3.41
C VAL A 12 -7.44 -6.33 -2.68
N ILE A 13 -6.59 -7.31 -2.34
CA ILE A 13 -5.29 -7.07 -1.69
C ILE A 13 -4.38 -6.25 -2.60
N VAL A 14 -4.29 -6.57 -3.88
CA VAL A 14 -3.45 -5.83 -4.85
C VAL A 14 -3.93 -4.39 -4.98
N VAL A 15 -5.24 -4.16 -5.09
CA VAL A 15 -5.83 -2.81 -5.17
C VAL A 15 -5.55 -2.01 -3.89
N GLN A 16 -5.63 -2.65 -2.72
CA GLN A 16 -5.31 -2.02 -1.43
C GLN A 16 -3.85 -1.59 -1.35
N ILE A 17 -2.92 -2.49 -1.67
CA ILE A 17 -1.49 -2.19 -1.67
C ILE A 17 -1.19 -1.06 -2.66
N GLY A 18 -1.75 -1.14 -3.87
CA GLY A 18 -1.62 -0.09 -4.89
C GLY A 18 -2.15 1.26 -4.42
N GLY A 19 -3.32 1.28 -3.78
CA GLY A 19 -3.92 2.47 -3.19
C GLY A 19 -3.05 3.08 -2.07
N MET A 20 -2.49 2.25 -1.19
CA MET A 20 -1.56 2.70 -0.14
C MET A 20 -0.28 3.29 -0.72
N MET A 21 0.32 2.64 -1.73
CA MET A 21 1.51 3.16 -2.40
C MET A 21 1.24 4.49 -3.09
N TYR A 22 0.11 4.61 -3.78
CA TYR A 22 -0.31 5.85 -4.43
C TYR A 22 -0.52 6.99 -3.44
N ALA A 23 -1.25 6.74 -2.34
CA ALA A 23 -1.49 7.71 -1.29
C ALA A 23 -0.16 8.15 -0.64
N TYR A 24 0.75 7.21 -0.36
CA TYR A 24 2.07 7.50 0.16
C TYR A 24 2.88 8.40 -0.78
N ASP A 25 2.95 8.05 -2.07
CA ASP A 25 3.70 8.84 -3.06
C ASP A 25 3.14 10.25 -3.21
N ASN A 26 1.82 10.39 -3.19
CA ASN A 26 1.17 11.70 -3.30
C ASN A 26 1.48 12.58 -2.09
N THR A 27 1.31 12.05 -0.87
CA THR A 27 1.61 12.79 0.36
C THR A 27 3.10 13.12 0.47
N LYS A 28 3.97 12.22 0.00
CA LYS A 28 5.42 12.50 -0.06
C LYS A 28 5.73 13.65 -1.01
N LYS A 29 5.12 13.69 -2.21
CA LYS A 29 5.27 14.79 -3.15
C LYS A 29 4.76 16.12 -2.60
N GLU A 30 3.66 16.11 -1.86
CA GLU A 30 3.14 17.30 -1.18
C GLU A 30 4.12 17.79 -0.11
N ALA A 31 4.68 16.89 0.69
CA ALA A 31 5.70 17.20 1.68
C ALA A 31 6.99 17.75 1.03
N GLU A 32 7.42 17.19 -0.12
CA GLU A 32 8.56 17.69 -0.90
C GLU A 32 8.31 19.11 -1.43
N ARG A 33 7.11 19.37 -1.96
CA ARG A 33 6.73 20.72 -2.42
C ARG A 33 6.73 21.73 -1.28
N ALA A 34 6.11 21.37 -0.15
CA ALA A 34 6.07 22.23 1.02
C ALA A 34 7.47 22.51 1.58
N LEU A 35 8.34 21.49 1.63
CA LEU A 35 9.72 21.64 2.06
C LEU A 35 10.52 22.54 1.10
N ASN A 36 10.39 22.37 -0.21
CA ASN A 36 11.07 23.18 -1.22
C ASN A 36 10.69 24.65 -1.09
N GLU A 37 9.39 24.93 -1.00
CA GLU A 37 8.90 26.29 -0.85
C GLU A 37 9.40 26.94 0.46
N CYS A 38 9.30 26.23 1.59
CA CYS A 38 9.79 26.73 2.87
C CYS A 38 11.31 26.92 2.89
N PHE A 39 12.04 26.02 2.23
CA PHE A 39 13.49 26.09 2.10
C PHE A 39 13.93 27.30 1.27
N ARG A 40 13.30 27.51 0.10
CA ARG A 40 13.57 28.70 -0.75
C ARG A 40 13.35 30.00 0.01
N LEU A 41 12.19 30.12 0.66
CA LEU A 41 11.87 31.32 1.44
C LEU A 41 12.80 31.55 2.63
N ALA A 42 13.20 30.47 3.32
CA ALA A 42 14.17 30.58 4.43
C ALA A 42 15.56 30.92 3.93
N PHE A 43 15.99 30.40 2.79
CA PHE A 43 17.27 30.74 2.16
C PHE A 43 17.32 32.21 1.79
N ILE A 44 16.28 32.69 1.09
CA ILE A 44 16.16 34.11 0.70
C ILE A 44 16.23 35.01 1.95
N GLU A 45 15.40 34.72 2.97
CA GLU A 45 15.35 35.50 4.21
C GLU A 45 16.69 35.48 4.96
N THR A 46 17.41 34.36 4.96
CA THR A 46 18.71 34.25 5.63
C THR A 46 19.76 35.07 4.87
N VAL A 47 19.82 34.93 3.55
CA VAL A 47 20.79 35.73 2.73
C VAL A 47 20.49 37.22 2.81
N ASP A 48 19.22 37.61 2.76
CA ASP A 48 18.79 39.01 2.88
C ASP A 48 19.20 39.61 4.24
N ASN A 49 19.03 38.84 5.32
CA ASN A 49 19.48 39.26 6.65
C ASN A 49 21.00 39.45 6.72
N GLU A 50 21.79 38.55 6.08
CA GLU A 50 23.25 38.74 6.04
C GLU A 50 23.68 39.94 5.21
N ILE A 51 22.99 40.23 4.10
CA ILE A 51 23.21 41.44 3.30
C ILE A 51 22.94 42.70 4.14
N ASN A 52 21.82 42.74 4.85
CA ASN A 52 21.40 43.86 5.67
C ASN A 52 22.33 44.10 6.89
N ASN A 53 23.03 43.06 7.34
CA ASN A 53 24.02 43.14 8.42
C ASN A 53 25.41 43.60 7.96
N LEU A 54 25.64 43.79 6.65
CA LEU A 54 26.91 44.28 6.16
C LEU A 54 27.15 45.74 6.61
N PRO A 55 28.40 46.11 6.90
CA PRO A 55 28.76 47.47 7.36
C PRO A 55 28.54 48.57 6.32
N PHE A 56 28.21 48.19 5.09
CA PHE A 56 27.95 49.09 3.97
C PHE A 56 26.63 48.78 3.29
N PRO A 57 25.48 49.19 3.85
CA PRO A 57 24.17 48.84 3.32
C PRO A 57 23.85 49.45 1.94
N ASP A 58 24.61 50.45 1.48
CA ASP A 58 24.37 51.07 0.18
C ASP A 58 25.04 50.38 -1.02
N MET A 59 25.70 49.22 -0.79
CA MET A 59 26.18 48.42 -1.90
C MET A 59 25.03 47.65 -2.51
N THR A 60 24.52 48.12 -3.62
CA THR A 60 23.66 47.37 -4.54
C THR A 60 24.41 46.14 -4.98
N ILE A 61 24.07 44.98 -4.40
CA ILE A 61 24.51 43.69 -4.95
C ILE A 61 23.97 43.65 -6.38
N PRO A 62 24.81 43.51 -7.40
CA PRO A 62 24.35 43.52 -8.76
C PRO A 62 23.54 42.21 -8.98
N PHE A 63 22.23 42.31 -8.84
CA PHE A 63 21.32 41.26 -9.30
C PHE A 63 21.37 41.27 -10.82
N TYR A 64 22.21 40.42 -11.39
CA TYR A 64 22.21 40.20 -12.83
C TYR A 64 20.93 39.43 -13.19
N SER A 65 19.92 40.14 -13.66
CA SER A 65 18.78 39.54 -14.32
C SER A 65 19.26 38.92 -15.65
N TYR A 66 19.67 37.68 -15.61
CA TYR A 66 19.80 36.89 -16.82
C TYR A 66 18.38 36.57 -17.33
N LEU A 67 17.83 37.53 -18.06
CA LEU A 67 16.64 37.32 -18.91
C LEU A 67 17.04 36.35 -20.03
N SER A 68 17.08 35.07 -19.72
CA SER A 68 17.03 34.04 -20.75
C SER A 68 15.61 34.06 -21.35
N LYS A 69 15.52 34.55 -22.59
CA LYS A 69 14.27 34.70 -23.33
C LYS A 69 13.50 33.37 -23.59
N ASP A 70 14.04 32.21 -23.24
CA ASP A 70 13.54 30.89 -23.71
C ASP A 70 12.96 30.00 -22.64
N SER A 71 12.85 30.42 -21.38
CA SER A 71 12.15 29.64 -20.37
C SER A 71 11.24 30.55 -19.55
N ILE A 72 9.96 30.20 -19.52
CA ILE A 72 8.95 30.75 -18.60
C ILE A 72 9.32 30.29 -17.20
N ARG A 73 10.36 30.86 -16.63
CA ARG A 73 10.66 30.70 -15.20
C ARG A 73 9.70 31.57 -14.42
N SER A 74 9.13 30.99 -13.34
CA SER A 74 8.33 31.82 -12.44
C SER A 74 9.22 32.87 -11.82
N PHE A 75 8.64 34.04 -11.47
CA PHE A 75 9.33 35.11 -10.73
C PHE A 75 10.06 34.59 -9.48
N GLU A 76 9.47 33.57 -8.83
CA GLU A 76 10.04 32.92 -7.66
C GLU A 76 11.34 32.15 -7.96
N ASP A 77 11.41 31.47 -9.11
CA ASP A 77 12.62 30.74 -9.53
C ASP A 77 13.77 31.73 -9.85
N GLU A 78 13.44 32.82 -10.49
CA GLU A 78 14.42 33.88 -10.81
C GLU A 78 14.94 34.56 -9.53
N MET A 79 14.03 34.88 -8.61
CA MET A 79 14.40 35.46 -7.32
C MET A 79 15.32 34.51 -6.54
N PHE A 80 14.98 33.22 -6.47
CA PHE A 80 15.81 32.24 -5.78
C PHE A 80 17.21 32.11 -6.38
N LEU A 81 17.32 32.11 -7.70
CA LEU A 81 18.61 32.09 -8.39
C LEU A 81 19.47 33.34 -8.07
N ASN A 82 18.85 34.51 -8.04
CA ASN A 82 19.52 35.75 -7.70
C ASN A 82 20.09 35.72 -6.27
N TYR A 83 19.34 35.17 -5.31
CA TYR A 83 19.82 35.01 -3.94
C TYR A 83 20.93 33.95 -3.80
N GLN A 84 20.98 32.93 -4.65
CA GLN A 84 22.12 32.00 -4.71
C GLN A 84 23.39 32.71 -5.20
N GLN A 85 23.26 33.58 -6.19
CA GLN A 85 24.40 34.43 -6.63
C GLN A 85 24.85 35.39 -5.54
N ALA A 86 23.91 36.02 -4.83
CA ALA A 86 24.22 36.87 -3.69
C ALA A 86 24.93 36.11 -2.56
N ALA A 87 24.52 34.89 -2.24
CA ALA A 87 25.19 34.03 -1.26
C ALA A 87 26.65 33.73 -1.66
N SER A 88 26.87 33.39 -2.94
CA SER A 88 28.23 33.18 -3.47
C SER A 88 29.08 34.43 -3.36
N PHE A 89 28.50 35.61 -3.62
CA PHE A 89 29.19 36.88 -3.51
C PHE A 89 29.54 37.22 -2.05
N LEU A 90 28.62 36.98 -1.10
CA LEU A 90 28.86 37.17 0.33
C LEU A 90 30.05 36.33 0.81
N GLU A 91 30.14 35.08 0.39
CA GLU A 91 31.23 34.19 0.75
C GLU A 91 32.56 34.60 0.09
N ASP A 92 32.55 34.86 -1.21
CA ASP A 92 33.78 35.12 -1.98
C ASP A 92 34.40 36.50 -1.65
N VAL A 93 33.58 37.55 -1.40
CA VAL A 93 34.03 38.91 -1.24
C VAL A 93 34.10 39.31 0.24
N TYR A 94 33.07 38.97 1.01
CA TYR A 94 32.97 39.39 2.41
C TYR A 94 33.36 38.30 3.40
N HIS A 95 33.61 37.07 2.94
CA HIS A 95 33.92 35.91 3.78
C HIS A 95 32.85 35.65 4.84
N VAL A 96 31.59 35.99 4.51
CA VAL A 96 30.44 35.77 5.38
C VAL A 96 29.83 34.39 5.06
N ALA A 97 29.88 33.52 6.03
CA ALA A 97 29.26 32.18 5.92
C ALA A 97 27.75 32.25 6.25
N ILE A 98 26.94 31.64 5.43
CA ILE A 98 25.48 31.54 5.67
C ILE A 98 25.23 30.67 6.92
N PRO A 99 24.51 31.16 7.94
CA PRO A 99 24.27 30.43 9.18
C PRO A 99 23.19 29.34 8.98
N LEU A 100 23.64 28.10 8.73
CA LEU A 100 22.75 26.94 8.39
C LEU A 100 21.81 26.57 9.54
N ASP A 101 22.19 26.80 10.78
CA ASP A 101 21.36 26.54 11.96
C ASP A 101 20.20 27.56 12.10
N VAL A 102 20.42 28.79 11.75
CA VAL A 102 19.38 29.85 11.68
C VAL A 102 18.40 29.51 10.57
N MET A 103 18.94 29.17 9.40
CA MET A 103 18.15 28.79 8.25
C MET A 103 17.30 27.53 8.54
N ALA A 104 17.84 26.51 9.22
CA ALA A 104 17.08 25.32 9.60
C ALA A 104 15.86 25.69 10.47
N ARG A 105 16.07 26.54 11.49
CA ARG A 105 14.97 27.03 12.35
C ARG A 105 13.92 27.83 11.59
N LEU A 106 14.33 28.61 10.59
CA LEU A 106 13.38 29.33 9.72
C LEU A 106 12.56 28.37 8.85
N VAL A 107 13.18 27.32 8.29
CA VAL A 107 12.47 26.29 7.55
C VAL A 107 11.43 25.61 8.44
N GLU A 108 11.82 25.20 9.65
CA GLU A 108 10.91 24.58 10.63
C GLU A 108 9.74 25.50 10.99
N LYS A 109 10.01 26.77 11.25
CA LYS A 109 8.98 27.78 11.53
C LYS A 109 7.99 27.93 10.38
N LYS A 110 8.49 27.99 9.13
CA LYS A 110 7.64 28.09 7.93
C LYS A 110 6.83 26.81 7.68
N LEU A 111 7.42 25.62 7.90
CA LEU A 111 6.71 24.34 7.83
C LEU A 111 5.59 24.25 8.88
N LYS A 112 5.84 24.78 10.08
CA LYS A 112 4.82 24.78 11.13
C LYS A 112 3.61 25.64 10.75
N TRP A 113 3.78 26.72 10.02
CA TRP A 113 2.66 27.50 9.47
C TRP A 113 1.83 26.72 8.44
N LYS A 114 2.44 25.72 7.79
CA LYS A 114 1.76 24.77 6.90
C LYS A 114 1.22 23.52 7.63
N ASN A 115 1.16 23.56 8.97
CA ASN A 115 0.76 22.42 9.82
C ASN A 115 1.70 21.19 9.72
N ILE A 116 2.94 21.39 9.31
CA ILE A 116 3.97 20.37 9.26
C ILE A 116 4.94 20.60 10.42
N ASP A 117 4.69 19.96 11.57
CA ASP A 117 5.57 20.06 12.75
C ASP A 117 6.66 19.00 12.69
N ARG A 118 7.80 19.36 12.06
CA ARG A 118 8.92 18.47 11.81
C ARG A 118 10.25 19.17 11.95
N THR A 119 11.25 18.41 12.43
CA THR A 119 12.63 18.87 12.49
C THR A 119 13.27 18.79 11.10
N VAL A 120 14.01 19.81 10.77
CA VAL A 120 14.74 19.93 9.51
C VAL A 120 16.22 20.10 9.80
N ASN A 121 17.04 19.36 9.08
CA ASN A 121 18.48 19.54 9.10
C ASN A 121 18.95 20.03 7.73
N ILE A 122 19.80 21.06 7.72
CA ILE A 122 20.44 21.54 6.50
C ILE A 122 21.85 20.96 6.45
N ARG A 123 22.19 20.40 5.32
CA ARG A 123 23.47 19.73 5.12
C ARG A 123 24.01 19.99 3.71
N PRO A 124 25.32 19.74 3.49
CA PRO A 124 25.87 19.74 2.14
C PRO A 124 25.09 18.77 1.23
N ALA A 125 24.77 19.24 0.04
CA ALA A 125 24.01 18.46 -0.92
C ALA A 125 24.85 17.27 -1.41
N THR A 126 24.30 16.08 -1.26
CA THR A 126 24.96 14.84 -1.68
C THR A 126 24.35 14.33 -2.99
N ASP A 127 25.12 13.62 -3.77
CA ASP A 127 24.62 13.00 -5.00
C ASP A 127 23.50 12.01 -4.67
N ARG A 128 22.30 12.23 -5.24
CA ARG A 128 21.11 11.41 -4.99
C ARG A 128 21.30 9.95 -5.42
N SER A 129 22.21 9.69 -6.37
CA SER A 129 22.47 8.32 -6.86
C SER A 129 23.17 7.45 -5.81
N LYS A 130 23.95 8.05 -4.92
CA LYS A 130 24.74 7.34 -3.89
C LYS A 130 23.98 7.04 -2.59
N ARG A 131 22.69 7.42 -2.51
CA ARG A 131 21.90 7.24 -1.29
C ARG A 131 21.30 5.84 -1.22
N SER A 132 21.37 5.24 -0.02
CA SER A 132 20.68 3.97 0.22
C SER A 132 19.17 4.11 0.06
N VAL A 133 18.51 3.05 -0.41
CA VAL A 133 17.05 2.98 -0.58
C VAL A 133 16.34 3.32 0.74
N TYR A 134 16.88 2.89 1.87
CA TYR A 134 16.36 3.16 3.20
C TYR A 134 16.26 4.67 3.54
N VAL A 135 17.29 5.45 3.16
CA VAL A 135 17.30 6.91 3.37
C VAL A 135 16.25 7.58 2.49
N ARG A 136 16.02 7.07 1.27
CA ARG A 136 14.99 7.60 0.36
C ARG A 136 13.57 7.45 0.92
N PHE A 137 13.30 6.38 1.67
CA PHE A 137 12.00 6.18 2.29
C PHE A 137 11.81 6.98 3.59
N LYS A 138 12.89 7.22 4.34
CA LYS A 138 12.82 7.90 5.66
C LYS A 138 12.95 9.41 5.62
N SER A 139 13.38 10.00 4.52
CA SER A 139 13.62 11.44 4.44
C SER A 139 12.97 12.06 3.20
N VAL A 140 12.47 13.25 3.40
CA VAL A 140 12.10 14.17 2.33
C VAL A 140 13.22 15.17 2.17
N LEU A 141 13.57 15.48 0.94
CA LEU A 141 14.70 16.34 0.60
C LEU A 141 14.21 17.53 -0.19
N SER A 142 14.76 18.70 0.11
CA SER A 142 14.54 19.86 -0.74
C SER A 142 15.33 19.77 -2.04
N GLU A 143 15.07 20.68 -2.93
CA GLU A 143 16.00 21.03 -4.00
C GLU A 143 17.33 21.53 -3.43
N LYS A 144 18.33 21.62 -4.31
CA LYS A 144 19.66 22.14 -3.95
C LYS A 144 19.67 23.66 -4.05
N ALA A 145 20.27 24.34 -3.07
CA ALA A 145 20.66 25.72 -3.16
C ALA A 145 22.18 25.79 -3.22
N TRP A 146 22.69 26.53 -4.18
CA TRP A 146 24.12 26.79 -4.31
C TRP A 146 24.54 27.90 -3.36
N LEU A 147 25.47 27.58 -2.46
CA LEU A 147 26.18 28.61 -1.67
C LEU A 147 27.32 29.20 -2.49
N ASN A 148 28.07 28.33 -3.17
CA ASN A 148 29.13 28.74 -4.07
C ASN A 148 29.20 27.77 -5.25
N GLU A 149 28.70 28.21 -6.41
CA GLU A 149 28.66 27.37 -7.61
C GLU A 149 30.07 27.06 -8.14
N LYS A 150 30.97 28.03 -8.03
CA LYS A 150 32.36 27.87 -8.50
C LYS A 150 33.14 26.84 -7.68
N LYS A 151 32.87 26.75 -6.38
CA LYS A 151 33.47 25.76 -5.49
C LYS A 151 32.69 24.43 -5.48
N GLY A 152 31.52 24.39 -6.10
CA GLY A 152 30.64 23.23 -6.09
C GLY A 152 29.95 23.02 -4.74
N GLU A 153 29.84 24.04 -3.92
CA GLU A 153 29.23 23.99 -2.60
C GLU A 153 27.74 24.25 -2.70
N ALA A 154 26.97 23.23 -2.44
CA ALA A 154 25.52 23.29 -2.42
C ALA A 154 24.96 22.67 -1.14
N ILE A 155 23.83 23.17 -0.71
CA ILE A 155 23.11 22.68 0.47
C ILE A 155 21.72 22.17 0.11
N GLU A 156 21.19 21.30 0.95
CA GLU A 156 19.83 20.80 0.84
C GLU A 156 19.23 20.67 2.24
N ALA A 157 17.94 20.92 2.35
CA ALA A 157 17.20 20.64 3.57
C ALA A 157 16.73 19.18 3.58
N VAL A 158 16.86 18.54 4.73
CA VAL A 158 16.44 17.15 4.98
C VAL A 158 15.43 17.16 6.09
N MET A 159 14.22 16.74 5.79
CA MET A 159 13.18 16.53 6.78
C MET A 159 13.12 15.04 7.11
N PHE A 160 13.41 14.71 8.38
CA PHE A 160 13.40 13.33 8.83
C PHE A 160 12.00 12.86 9.27
N SER A 161 11.71 11.60 9.01
CA SER A 161 10.54 10.88 9.49
C SER A 161 9.17 11.44 9.06
N PRO A 162 8.93 11.67 7.76
CA PRO A 162 7.57 11.88 7.29
C PRO A 162 6.71 10.62 7.41
N PHE A 163 7.35 9.45 7.63
CA PHE A 163 6.70 8.15 7.54
C PHE A 163 5.61 7.92 8.60
N ILE A 164 5.85 8.28 9.87
CA ILE A 164 4.92 7.93 10.96
C ILE A 164 3.57 8.65 10.88
N PRO A 165 3.46 9.96 10.69
CA PRO A 165 2.16 10.61 10.54
C PRO A 165 1.52 10.36 9.18
N LEU A 166 2.30 10.26 8.11
CA LEU A 166 1.83 9.84 6.79
C LEU A 166 1.19 8.46 6.83
N VAL A 167 1.87 7.51 7.49
CA VAL A 167 1.35 6.17 7.69
C VAL A 167 0.14 6.18 8.60
N LYS A 168 0.08 7.04 9.63
CA LYS A 168 -1.06 7.12 10.53
C LYS A 168 -2.33 7.51 9.79
N ASP A 169 -2.29 8.51 8.94
CA ASP A 169 -3.44 8.96 8.17
C ASP A 169 -3.84 7.94 7.10
N ILE A 170 -2.85 7.36 6.43
CA ILE A 170 -3.07 6.30 5.44
C ILE A 170 -3.63 5.04 6.12
N VAL A 171 -3.06 4.59 7.25
CA VAL A 171 -3.54 3.41 7.99
C VAL A 171 -4.95 3.65 8.51
N PHE A 172 -5.27 4.83 9.01
CA PHE A 172 -6.62 5.15 9.46
C PHE A 172 -7.64 5.09 8.33
N LEU A 173 -7.27 5.54 7.12
CA LEU A 173 -8.13 5.46 5.95
C LEU A 173 -8.33 4.01 5.47
N PHE A 174 -7.28 3.17 5.54
CA PHE A 174 -7.34 1.80 5.04
C PHE A 174 -7.67 0.75 6.11
N LEU A 175 -7.66 1.10 7.39
CA LEU A 175 -7.98 0.18 8.49
C LEU A 175 -9.36 -0.49 8.34
N PRO A 176 -10.45 0.22 7.99
CA PRO A 176 -11.76 -0.39 7.80
C PRO A 176 -11.77 -1.42 6.67
N THR A 177 -11.08 -1.13 5.57
CA THR A 177 -10.99 -2.04 4.42
C THR A 177 -10.11 -3.24 4.72
N LEU A 178 -9.03 -3.08 5.49
CA LEU A 178 -8.21 -4.18 5.96
C LEU A 178 -9.01 -5.11 6.89
N LEU A 179 -9.79 -4.56 7.82
CA LEU A 179 -10.67 -5.33 8.68
C LEU A 179 -11.72 -6.10 7.88
N LEU A 180 -12.28 -5.50 6.85
CA LEU A 180 -13.23 -6.14 5.95
C LEU A 180 -12.59 -7.31 5.21
N VAL A 181 -11.36 -7.15 4.71
CA VAL A 181 -10.60 -8.24 4.07
C VAL A 181 -10.35 -9.39 5.06
N VAL A 182 -9.91 -9.09 6.28
CA VAL A 182 -9.70 -10.10 7.32
C VAL A 182 -11.00 -10.82 7.65
N PHE A 183 -12.11 -10.10 7.75
CA PHE A 183 -13.43 -10.69 7.99
C PHE A 183 -13.88 -11.61 6.84
N LEU A 184 -13.65 -11.20 5.59
CA LEU A 184 -13.96 -12.02 4.42
C LEU A 184 -13.12 -13.30 4.38
N VAL A 185 -11.82 -13.20 4.68
CA VAL A 185 -10.92 -14.37 4.76
C VAL A 185 -11.39 -15.34 5.86
N TYR A 186 -11.70 -14.80 7.03
CA TYR A 186 -12.20 -15.60 8.15
C TYR A 186 -13.55 -16.28 7.82
N SER A 187 -14.49 -15.52 7.26
CA SER A 187 -15.80 -16.06 6.83
C SER A 187 -15.64 -17.16 5.78
N TRP A 188 -14.76 -16.95 4.81
CA TRP A 188 -14.46 -17.93 3.79
C TRP A 188 -13.83 -19.21 4.38
N ALA A 189 -12.84 -19.08 5.27
CA ALA A 189 -12.22 -20.21 5.93
C ALA A 189 -13.23 -21.04 6.73
N ARG A 190 -14.15 -20.38 7.42
CA ARG A 190 -15.22 -21.03 8.19
C ARG A 190 -16.23 -21.76 7.28
N GLN A 191 -16.57 -21.16 6.14
CA GLN A 191 -17.43 -21.82 5.14
C GLN A 191 -16.75 -23.06 4.56
N MET A 192 -15.44 -23.00 4.28
CA MET A 192 -14.66 -24.15 3.81
C MET A 192 -14.67 -25.30 4.82
N ASP A 193 -14.44 -25.01 6.09
CA ASP A 193 -14.48 -26.01 7.16
C ASP A 193 -15.86 -26.67 7.27
N SER A 194 -16.93 -25.91 7.12
CA SER A 194 -18.30 -26.41 7.10
C SER A 194 -18.56 -27.34 5.91
N ILE A 195 -18.10 -26.98 4.71
CA ILE A 195 -18.26 -27.78 3.50
C ILE A 195 -17.47 -29.09 3.60
N LEU A 196 -16.23 -29.03 4.12
CA LEU A 196 -15.42 -30.23 4.34
C LEU A 196 -16.08 -31.19 5.34
N LYS A 197 -16.66 -30.65 6.42
CA LYS A 197 -17.42 -31.46 7.39
C LYS A 197 -18.64 -32.11 6.75
N GLN A 198 -19.42 -31.37 5.96
CA GLN A 198 -20.56 -31.93 5.23
C GLN A 198 -20.12 -32.99 4.23
N GLY A 199 -19.02 -32.81 3.52
CA GLY A 199 -18.46 -33.80 2.62
C GLY A 199 -18.11 -35.13 3.34
N ASN A 200 -17.44 -35.01 4.49
CA ASN A 200 -17.10 -36.17 5.31
C ASN A 200 -18.35 -36.89 5.88
N ASP A 201 -19.40 -36.15 6.23
CA ASP A 201 -20.62 -36.73 6.74
C ASP A 201 -21.41 -37.47 5.63
N ILE A 202 -21.42 -36.92 4.42
CA ILE A 202 -21.99 -37.57 3.24
C ILE A 202 -21.23 -38.88 2.92
N GLU A 203 -19.91 -38.86 3.01
CA GLU A 203 -19.09 -40.04 2.75
C GLU A 203 -19.32 -41.15 3.82
N LYS A 204 -19.46 -40.78 5.09
CA LYS A 204 -19.84 -41.68 6.17
C LYS A 204 -21.23 -42.27 5.95
N GLN A 205 -22.21 -41.47 5.56
CA GLN A 205 -23.54 -41.95 5.23
C GLN A 205 -23.50 -42.94 4.05
N ARG A 206 -22.74 -42.61 3.02
CA ARG A 206 -22.58 -43.48 1.85
C ARG A 206 -21.95 -44.84 2.22
N SER A 207 -20.91 -44.83 3.04
CA SER A 207 -20.26 -46.04 3.52
C SER A 207 -21.21 -46.88 4.41
N ALA A 208 -22.01 -46.23 5.27
CA ALA A 208 -23.02 -46.92 6.06
C ALA A 208 -24.10 -47.56 5.18
N PHE A 209 -24.54 -46.90 4.12
CA PHE A 209 -25.46 -47.46 3.13
C PHE A 209 -24.88 -48.67 2.40
N TYR A 210 -23.61 -48.64 2.03
CA TYR A 210 -22.94 -49.79 1.40
C TYR A 210 -22.87 -50.99 2.35
N VAL A 211 -22.54 -50.78 3.62
CA VAL A 211 -22.51 -51.84 4.63
C VAL A 211 -23.91 -52.41 4.89
N LEU A 212 -24.93 -51.55 4.90
CA LEU A 212 -26.33 -52.02 5.07
C LEU A 212 -26.80 -52.82 3.86
N ALA A 213 -26.49 -52.35 2.64
CA ALA A 213 -26.83 -53.08 1.40
C ALA A 213 -26.14 -54.44 1.34
N GLU A 214 -24.85 -54.52 1.74
CA GLU A 214 -24.12 -55.79 1.79
C GLU A 214 -24.70 -56.73 2.85
N LYS A 215 -25.07 -56.24 4.04
CA LYS A 215 -25.72 -57.02 5.09
C LYS A 215 -27.11 -57.50 4.67
N MET A 216 -27.85 -56.75 3.86
CA MET A 216 -29.15 -57.18 3.34
C MET A 216 -29.02 -58.22 2.22
N ARG A 217 -27.91 -58.22 1.49
CA ARG A 217 -27.65 -59.19 0.41
C ARG A 217 -27.48 -60.63 0.92
N LEU A 218 -26.88 -60.79 2.10
CA LEU A 218 -26.67 -62.12 2.72
C LEU A 218 -28.00 -62.87 3.12
N PRO A 219 -28.96 -62.23 3.82
CA PRO A 219 -30.23 -62.87 4.16
C PRO A 219 -31.08 -63.21 2.95
N ILE A 220 -31.03 -62.41 1.88
CA ILE A 220 -31.76 -62.67 0.63
C ILE A 220 -31.20 -63.94 -0.05
N GLY A 221 -29.91 -64.17 0.02
CA GLY A 221 -29.24 -65.35 -0.49
C GLY A 221 -29.65 -66.61 0.27
N GLU A 222 -29.75 -66.58 1.60
CA GLU A 222 -30.16 -67.69 2.45
C GLU A 222 -31.64 -68.00 2.29
N VAL A 223 -32.51 -67.02 2.23
CA VAL A 223 -33.92 -67.16 1.98
C VAL A 223 -34.16 -67.78 0.59
N ARG A 224 -33.33 -67.42 -0.39
CA ARG A 224 -33.39 -68.00 -1.74
C ARG A 224 -33.11 -69.51 -1.78
N SER A 225 -32.23 -69.99 -0.91
CA SER A 225 -31.88 -71.40 -0.83
C SER A 225 -32.94 -72.30 -0.13
N GLN A 226 -33.83 -71.70 0.67
CA GLN A 226 -34.81 -72.41 1.48
C GLN A 226 -36.20 -72.51 0.85
N ILE A 227 -36.48 -71.88 -0.28
CA ILE A 227 -37.82 -71.86 -0.89
C ILE A 227 -37.88 -72.80 -2.12
N SER A 228 -38.89 -73.66 -2.15
CA SER A 228 -39.13 -74.56 -3.26
C SER A 228 -39.48 -73.83 -4.56
N GLU A 229 -39.05 -74.38 -5.71
CA GLU A 229 -39.13 -73.80 -7.06
C GLU A 229 -40.50 -73.19 -7.47
N SER A 230 -41.61 -73.62 -6.85
CA SER A 230 -42.95 -73.10 -7.19
C SER A 230 -43.27 -71.67 -6.66
N ARG A 231 -42.51 -71.14 -5.75
CA ARG A 231 -42.68 -69.74 -5.19
C ARG A 231 -41.70 -68.73 -5.70
N TRP A 232 -40.76 -69.14 -6.54
CA TRP A 232 -39.67 -68.25 -6.99
C TRP A 232 -40.18 -67.13 -7.86
N ALA A 233 -41.17 -67.32 -8.71
CA ALA A 233 -41.66 -66.27 -9.59
C ALA A 233 -42.26 -65.05 -8.83
N ASP A 234 -42.97 -65.33 -7.72
CA ASP A 234 -43.61 -64.30 -6.90
C ASP A 234 -42.57 -63.51 -6.06
N ILE A 235 -41.51 -64.17 -5.67
CA ILE A 235 -40.45 -63.59 -4.86
C ILE A 235 -39.50 -62.79 -5.76
N GLU A 236 -39.21 -63.27 -6.96
CA GLU A 236 -38.42 -62.60 -7.96
C GLU A 236 -39.11 -61.29 -8.41
N ALA A 237 -40.44 -61.34 -8.61
CA ALA A 237 -41.22 -60.11 -8.91
C ALA A 237 -41.23 -59.14 -7.74
N SER A 238 -41.34 -59.62 -6.49
CA SER A 238 -41.28 -58.75 -5.30
C SER A 238 -39.88 -58.18 -5.05
N GLY A 239 -38.84 -58.98 -5.32
CA GLY A 239 -37.44 -58.55 -5.24
C GLY A 239 -37.07 -57.50 -6.29
N GLN A 240 -37.56 -57.68 -7.52
CA GLN A 240 -37.43 -56.72 -8.58
C GLN A 240 -38.13 -55.37 -8.26
N HIS A 241 -39.34 -55.47 -7.71
CA HIS A 241 -40.09 -54.31 -7.29
C HIS A 241 -39.35 -53.48 -6.17
N LEU A 242 -38.70 -54.18 -5.25
CA LEU A 242 -37.87 -53.55 -4.20
C LEU A 242 -36.58 -52.92 -4.78
N LEU A 243 -35.96 -53.52 -5.77
CA LEU A 243 -34.82 -53.00 -6.49
C LEU A 243 -35.19 -51.74 -7.27
N ASP A 244 -36.31 -51.76 -7.99
CA ASP A 244 -36.81 -50.57 -8.72
C ASP A 244 -37.18 -49.44 -7.78
N MET A 245 -37.78 -49.71 -6.62
CA MET A 245 -38.05 -48.70 -5.61
C MET A 245 -36.76 -48.08 -5.02
N THR A 246 -35.74 -48.91 -4.79
CA THR A 246 -34.44 -48.38 -4.29
C THR A 246 -33.70 -47.57 -5.35
N GLU A 247 -33.78 -47.95 -6.62
CA GLU A 247 -33.20 -47.23 -7.75
C GLU A 247 -33.94 -45.92 -8.03
N HIS A 248 -35.27 -45.89 -7.90
CA HIS A 248 -36.08 -44.68 -7.97
C HIS A 248 -35.78 -43.70 -6.82
N THR A 249 -35.60 -44.21 -5.61
CA THR A 249 -35.19 -43.33 -4.48
C THR A 249 -33.77 -42.80 -4.62
N LEU A 250 -32.86 -43.58 -5.18
CA LEU A 250 -31.48 -43.15 -5.48
C LEU A 250 -31.41 -42.11 -6.61
N THR A 251 -32.21 -42.26 -7.65
CA THR A 251 -32.31 -41.30 -8.75
C THR A 251 -33.01 -40.03 -8.33
N GLY A 252 -34.04 -40.11 -7.49
CA GLY A 252 -34.69 -38.93 -6.89
C GLY A 252 -33.75 -38.11 -5.99
N ALA A 253 -32.92 -38.77 -5.21
CA ALA A 253 -31.90 -38.14 -4.38
C ALA A 253 -30.84 -37.44 -5.24
N LYS A 254 -30.39 -38.05 -6.35
CA LYS A 254 -29.45 -37.45 -7.30
C LYS A 254 -30.01 -36.23 -8.04
N GLN A 255 -31.31 -36.22 -8.34
CA GLN A 255 -31.95 -35.04 -8.98
C GLN A 255 -32.13 -33.88 -8.02
N SER A 256 -32.42 -34.11 -6.75
CA SER A 256 -32.52 -33.06 -5.75
C SER A 256 -31.17 -32.41 -5.44
N GLU A 257 -30.08 -33.14 -5.62
CA GLU A 257 -28.71 -32.62 -5.45
C GLU A 257 -28.24 -31.77 -6.64
N ARG A 258 -28.83 -31.96 -7.84
CA ARG A 258 -28.53 -31.13 -9.02
C ARG A 258 -29.32 -29.82 -9.08
N GLN A 259 -30.33 -29.66 -8.25
CA GLN A 259 -31.17 -28.44 -8.18
C GLN A 259 -30.81 -27.49 -7.03
N ARG A 260 -29.81 -27.81 -6.22
CA ARG A 260 -29.18 -26.96 -5.23
C ARG A 260 -27.78 -26.51 -5.69
#